data_62b2e2e04130f79a39c067c23eaf7b0b
#
_entry.id   62b2e2e04130f79a39c067c23eaf7b0b
#
_cell.length_a   1.000
_cell.length_b   1.000
_cell.length_c   1.000
_cell.angle_alpha   90.00
_cell.angle_beta   90.00
_cell.angle_gamma   90.00
#
_symmetry.space_group_name_H-M   'P 1'
#
loop_
_entity.id
_entity.type
_entity.pdbx_description
1 polymer ?
#
loop_
_entity_poly.entity_id
_entity_poly.type
_entity_poly.pdbx_seq_one_letter_code
_entity_poly.pdbx_strand_id
1 'polypeptide(L)'
;MKRYKSILFALVVVSLGASLGCVNAIQKLRARDHLNKGVNSFKSASYPQAIEHFKQAIDLDPDFLTARLYLATAYMSQYAPGAESEENVRNADAATKGFMDVLERDPNNQLAVESLGSLSFNQKKLDEAKKWYMKLIEINKQKKEAYYTVGVINWTKAYQPRMEVRARIGMKPEDPGPIKDKKAREQLKEQSDPVVKEGIEMLEKAVSIDPDYDDAMAYLNLMYRERADIADSAEENRNLIGQADQWVQKALDTKKKKAEAPATAKVKTS
;
A
#
# COMPACT_ATOMS: atom_id res chain seq x y z
N MET A 1 -18.68 -46.40 -48.63
CA MET A 1 -17.33 -45.82 -48.35
C MET A 1 -17.34 -44.41 -47.79
N LYS A 2 -18.23 -43.46 -48.19
CA LYS A 2 -18.25 -42.08 -47.62
C LYS A 2 -18.60 -42.01 -46.11
N ARG A 3 -19.54 -42.83 -45.62
CA ARG A 3 -19.94 -42.83 -44.19
C ARG A 3 -18.86 -43.29 -43.23
N TYR A 4 -18.02 -44.25 -43.57
CA TYR A 4 -16.91 -44.74 -42.76
C TYR A 4 -15.79 -43.68 -42.62
N LYS A 5 -15.52 -42.89 -43.65
CA LYS A 5 -14.52 -41.82 -43.60
C LYS A 5 -14.95 -40.70 -42.65
N SER A 6 -16.26 -40.36 -42.59
CA SER A 6 -16.80 -39.36 -41.69
C SER A 6 -16.76 -39.81 -40.21
N ILE A 7 -17.01 -41.08 -39.93
CA ILE A 7 -16.96 -41.65 -38.57
C ILE A 7 -15.50 -41.74 -38.08
N LEU A 8 -14.58 -42.13 -38.93
CA LEU A 8 -13.14 -42.17 -38.60
C LEU A 8 -12.59 -40.76 -38.30
N PHE A 9 -13.01 -39.77 -39.10
CA PHE A 9 -12.61 -38.36 -38.88
C PHE A 9 -13.17 -37.81 -37.57
N ALA A 10 -14.42 -38.11 -37.23
CA ALA A 10 -15.03 -37.71 -35.96
C ALA A 10 -14.34 -38.34 -34.74
N LEU A 11 -13.96 -39.64 -34.83
CA LEU A 11 -13.25 -40.34 -33.75
C LEU A 11 -11.82 -39.78 -33.54
N VAL A 12 -11.12 -39.40 -34.61
CA VAL A 12 -9.78 -38.81 -34.51
C VAL A 12 -9.85 -37.42 -33.87
N VAL A 13 -10.85 -36.59 -34.23
CA VAL A 13 -11.05 -35.26 -33.64
C VAL A 13 -11.38 -35.34 -32.13
N VAL A 14 -12.23 -36.31 -31.75
CA VAL A 14 -12.57 -36.54 -30.32
C VAL A 14 -11.38 -37.05 -29.54
N SER A 15 -10.54 -37.92 -30.07
CA SER A 15 -9.33 -38.41 -29.41
C SER A 15 -8.24 -37.35 -29.25
N LEU A 16 -8.08 -36.45 -30.24
CA LEU A 16 -7.18 -35.30 -30.13
C LEU A 16 -7.66 -34.29 -29.08
N GLY A 17 -8.95 -33.99 -28.99
CA GLY A 17 -9.52 -33.09 -28.02
C GLY A 17 -9.37 -33.61 -26.57
N ALA A 18 -9.54 -34.91 -26.35
CA ALA A 18 -9.36 -35.55 -25.05
C ALA A 18 -7.88 -35.56 -24.60
N SER A 19 -6.93 -35.75 -25.52
CA SER A 19 -5.50 -35.72 -25.20
C SER A 19 -4.99 -34.32 -24.81
N LEU A 20 -5.46 -33.27 -25.51
CA LEU A 20 -5.13 -31.88 -25.19
C LEU A 20 -5.70 -31.45 -23.83
N GLY A 21 -6.91 -31.89 -23.49
CA GLY A 21 -7.51 -31.61 -22.16
C GLY A 21 -6.72 -32.25 -21.01
N CYS A 22 -6.25 -33.51 -21.18
CA CYS A 22 -5.43 -34.20 -20.19
C CYS A 22 -4.04 -33.55 -20.00
N VAL A 23 -3.41 -33.11 -21.08
CA VAL A 23 -2.11 -32.40 -21.01
C VAL A 23 -2.23 -31.10 -20.23
N ASN A 24 -3.25 -30.29 -20.52
CA ASN A 24 -3.51 -29.04 -19.78
C ASN A 24 -3.80 -29.28 -18.29
N ALA A 25 -4.54 -30.32 -17.95
CA ALA A 25 -4.81 -30.67 -16.56
C ALA A 25 -3.54 -31.06 -15.79
N ILE A 26 -2.66 -31.83 -16.42
CA ILE A 26 -1.37 -32.23 -15.84
C ILE A 26 -0.46 -31.00 -15.66
N GLN A 27 -0.40 -30.12 -16.64
CA GLN A 27 0.38 -28.86 -16.52
C GLN A 27 -0.10 -28.00 -15.38
N LYS A 28 -1.41 -27.81 -15.22
CA LYS A 28 -2.00 -27.08 -14.08
C LYS A 28 -1.68 -27.72 -12.72
N LEU A 29 -1.68 -29.04 -12.62
CA LEU A 29 -1.27 -29.72 -11.40
C LEU A 29 0.21 -29.48 -11.07
N ARG A 30 1.09 -29.56 -12.07
CA ARG A 30 2.52 -29.26 -11.92
C ARG A 30 2.74 -27.77 -11.54
N ALA A 31 1.99 -26.86 -12.15
CA ALA A 31 2.05 -25.44 -11.80
C ALA A 31 1.69 -25.20 -10.32
N ARG A 32 0.67 -25.90 -9.80
CA ARG A 32 0.30 -25.83 -8.38
C ARG A 32 1.39 -26.43 -7.47
N ASP A 33 2.05 -27.52 -7.87
CA ASP A 33 3.17 -28.10 -7.13
C ASP A 33 4.33 -27.08 -7.03
N HIS A 34 4.70 -26.44 -8.15
CA HIS A 34 5.70 -25.38 -8.14
C HIS A 34 5.26 -24.17 -7.31
N LEU A 35 3.99 -23.73 -7.38
CA LEU A 35 3.49 -22.67 -6.50
C LEU A 35 3.70 -23.04 -5.03
N ASN A 36 3.33 -24.25 -4.62
CA ASN A 36 3.47 -24.70 -3.22
C ASN A 36 4.94 -24.73 -2.77
N LYS A 37 5.85 -25.22 -3.63
CA LYS A 37 7.30 -25.19 -3.37
C LYS A 37 7.81 -23.76 -3.24
N GLY A 38 7.37 -22.87 -4.13
CA GLY A 38 7.69 -21.45 -4.07
C GLY A 38 7.20 -20.78 -2.79
N VAL A 39 5.96 -21.06 -2.36
CA VAL A 39 5.41 -20.56 -1.09
C VAL A 39 6.19 -21.05 0.12
N ASN A 40 6.62 -22.32 0.13
CA ASN A 40 7.45 -22.85 1.21
C ASN A 40 8.83 -22.17 1.26
N SER A 41 9.49 -22.00 0.10
CA SER A 41 10.75 -21.26 -0.01
C SER A 41 10.59 -19.78 0.42
N PHE A 42 9.49 -19.15 0.05
CA PHE A 42 9.16 -17.77 0.45
C PHE A 42 9.00 -17.65 1.97
N LYS A 43 8.26 -18.55 2.61
CA LYS A 43 8.09 -18.60 4.07
C LYS A 43 9.42 -18.79 4.82
N SER A 44 10.38 -19.49 4.19
CA SER A 44 11.73 -19.68 4.72
C SER A 44 12.70 -18.54 4.34
N ALA A 45 12.18 -17.39 3.82
CA ALA A 45 12.95 -16.28 3.31
C ALA A 45 13.99 -16.63 2.21
N SER A 46 13.86 -17.80 1.58
CA SER A 46 14.67 -18.23 0.44
C SER A 46 14.11 -17.67 -0.86
N TYR A 47 14.12 -16.33 -0.98
CA TYR A 47 13.47 -15.60 -2.09
C TYR A 47 13.97 -15.98 -3.48
N PRO A 48 15.27 -16.19 -3.74
CA PRO A 48 15.74 -16.63 -5.06
C PRO A 48 15.13 -17.96 -5.49
N GLN A 49 15.03 -18.93 -4.59
CA GLN A 49 14.40 -20.22 -4.86
C GLN A 49 12.89 -20.10 -5.05
N ALA A 50 12.23 -19.23 -4.26
CA ALA A 50 10.82 -18.95 -4.40
C ALA A 50 10.51 -18.36 -5.80
N ILE A 51 11.31 -17.39 -6.25
CA ILE A 51 11.21 -16.76 -7.57
C ILE A 51 11.31 -17.80 -8.67
N GLU A 52 12.27 -18.71 -8.59
CA GLU A 52 12.45 -19.79 -9.59
C GLU A 52 11.22 -20.68 -9.67
N HIS A 53 10.69 -21.11 -8.53
CA HIS A 53 9.49 -21.93 -8.50
C HIS A 53 8.25 -21.18 -9.01
N PHE A 54 8.09 -19.91 -8.69
CA PHE A 54 6.95 -19.13 -9.20
C PHE A 54 7.05 -18.92 -10.71
N LYS A 55 8.24 -18.72 -11.28
CA LYS A 55 8.45 -18.68 -12.73
C LYS A 55 8.05 -20.01 -13.39
N GLN A 56 8.52 -21.13 -12.85
CA GLN A 56 8.15 -22.45 -13.36
C GLN A 56 6.64 -22.70 -13.28
N ALA A 57 5.95 -22.21 -12.24
CA ALA A 57 4.51 -22.30 -12.16
C ALA A 57 3.81 -21.49 -13.26
N ILE A 58 4.31 -20.30 -13.58
CA ILE A 58 3.78 -19.42 -14.65
C ILE A 58 4.08 -19.99 -16.04
N ASP A 59 5.24 -20.60 -16.25
CA ASP A 59 5.60 -21.25 -17.51
C ASP A 59 4.66 -22.44 -17.83
N LEU A 60 4.24 -23.17 -16.80
CA LEU A 60 3.32 -24.30 -16.91
C LEU A 60 1.84 -23.86 -17.04
N ASP A 61 1.46 -22.78 -16.40
CA ASP A 61 0.11 -22.18 -16.48
C ASP A 61 0.24 -20.65 -16.56
N PRO A 62 0.33 -20.09 -17.77
CA PRO A 62 0.51 -18.65 -17.98
C PRO A 62 -0.61 -17.77 -17.39
N ASP A 63 -1.78 -18.34 -17.15
CA ASP A 63 -2.93 -17.63 -16.55
C ASP A 63 -3.00 -17.79 -15.02
N PHE A 64 -1.99 -18.40 -14.41
CA PHE A 64 -1.97 -18.64 -12.97
C PHE A 64 -1.70 -17.33 -12.19
N LEU A 65 -2.74 -16.54 -12.00
CA LEU A 65 -2.69 -15.22 -11.37
C LEU A 65 -2.02 -15.24 -10.00
N THR A 66 -2.33 -16.26 -9.18
CA THR A 66 -1.73 -16.42 -7.85
C THR A 66 -0.20 -16.56 -7.92
N ALA A 67 0.33 -17.31 -8.88
CA ALA A 67 1.78 -17.47 -9.04
C ALA A 67 2.45 -16.15 -9.46
N ARG A 68 1.80 -15.36 -10.33
CA ARG A 68 2.27 -14.01 -10.71
C ARG A 68 2.31 -13.07 -9.52
N LEU A 69 1.26 -13.09 -8.70
CA LEU A 69 1.18 -12.26 -7.50
C LEU A 69 2.30 -12.61 -6.50
N TYR A 70 2.53 -13.90 -6.24
CA TYR A 70 3.62 -14.35 -5.38
C TYR A 70 5.00 -14.05 -5.96
N LEU A 71 5.18 -14.13 -7.27
CA LEU A 71 6.44 -13.75 -7.94
C LEU A 71 6.75 -12.27 -7.72
N ALA A 72 5.78 -11.39 -7.94
CA ALA A 72 5.93 -9.95 -7.71
C ALA A 72 6.22 -9.67 -6.23
N THR A 73 5.52 -10.34 -5.31
CA THR A 73 5.74 -10.22 -3.87
C THR A 73 7.14 -10.69 -3.47
N ALA A 74 7.66 -11.76 -4.07
CA ALA A 74 9.01 -12.25 -3.79
C ALA A 74 10.10 -11.25 -4.24
N TYR A 75 9.93 -10.59 -5.38
CA TYR A 75 10.80 -9.49 -5.79
C TYR A 75 10.70 -8.29 -4.84
N MET A 76 9.49 -7.91 -4.46
CA MET A 76 9.27 -6.82 -3.49
C MET A 76 9.93 -7.11 -2.14
N SER A 77 9.94 -8.37 -1.68
CA SER A 77 10.58 -8.79 -0.42
C SER A 77 12.11 -8.71 -0.46
N GLN A 78 12.71 -8.65 -1.63
CA GLN A 78 14.16 -8.43 -1.80
C GLN A 78 14.51 -6.95 -1.96
N TYR A 79 13.53 -6.08 -2.14
CA TYR A 79 13.75 -4.65 -2.22
C TYR A 79 14.02 -4.04 -0.84
N ALA A 80 15.15 -3.37 -0.70
CA ALA A 80 15.53 -2.63 0.51
C ALA A 80 15.37 -1.11 0.26
N PRO A 81 14.44 -0.42 0.98
CA PRO A 81 14.26 1.01 0.81
C PRO A 81 15.56 1.80 1.04
N GLY A 82 15.89 2.71 0.11
CA GLY A 82 17.07 3.56 0.22
C GLY A 82 18.39 2.92 -0.22
N ALA A 83 18.42 1.63 -0.56
CA ALA A 83 19.61 1.02 -1.18
C ALA A 83 19.65 1.34 -2.69
N GLU A 84 20.84 1.74 -3.19
CA GLU A 84 21.05 2.20 -4.57
C GLU A 84 21.70 1.14 -5.46
N SER A 85 21.86 -0.11 -4.98
CA SER A 85 22.46 -1.17 -5.79
C SER A 85 21.61 -1.47 -7.02
N GLU A 86 22.25 -1.83 -8.14
CA GLU A 86 21.55 -2.24 -9.36
C GLU A 86 20.59 -3.42 -9.13
N GLU A 87 20.96 -4.34 -8.25
CA GLU A 87 20.12 -5.48 -7.90
C GLU A 87 18.84 -5.01 -7.20
N ASN A 88 18.97 -4.06 -6.28
CA ASN A 88 17.82 -3.49 -5.57
C ASN A 88 16.86 -2.78 -6.52
N VAL A 89 17.40 -2.01 -7.48
CA VAL A 89 16.59 -1.35 -8.52
C VAL A 89 15.89 -2.41 -9.39
N ARG A 90 16.62 -3.43 -9.85
CA ARG A 90 16.02 -4.53 -10.64
C ARG A 90 14.89 -5.26 -9.87
N ASN A 91 15.04 -5.47 -8.58
CA ASN A 91 14.01 -6.10 -7.76
C ASN A 91 12.75 -5.22 -7.65
N ALA A 92 12.91 -3.91 -7.44
CA ALA A 92 11.80 -2.97 -7.42
C ALA A 92 11.05 -2.91 -8.77
N ASP A 93 11.80 -2.86 -9.89
CA ASP A 93 11.22 -2.83 -11.24
C ASP A 93 10.49 -4.13 -11.58
N ALA A 94 11.09 -5.28 -11.22
CA ALA A 94 10.48 -6.59 -11.42
C ALA A 94 9.18 -6.75 -10.59
N ALA A 95 9.17 -6.25 -9.34
CA ALA A 95 7.98 -6.22 -8.51
C ALA A 95 6.88 -5.34 -9.11
N THR A 96 7.25 -4.10 -9.51
CA THR A 96 6.31 -3.17 -10.15
C THR A 96 5.69 -3.78 -11.40
N LYS A 97 6.50 -4.30 -12.30
CA LYS A 97 6.03 -4.96 -13.54
C LYS A 97 5.12 -6.15 -13.23
N GLY A 98 5.51 -6.97 -12.24
CA GLY A 98 4.72 -8.15 -11.86
C GLY A 98 3.35 -7.78 -11.30
N PHE A 99 3.25 -6.77 -10.43
CA PHE A 99 1.97 -6.31 -9.91
C PHE A 99 1.11 -5.64 -10.99
N MET A 100 1.71 -4.90 -11.93
CA MET A 100 1.00 -4.34 -13.08
C MET A 100 0.43 -5.44 -13.98
N ASP A 101 1.19 -6.52 -14.24
CA ASP A 101 0.74 -7.70 -14.99
C ASP A 101 -0.46 -8.40 -14.29
N VAL A 102 -0.47 -8.41 -12.95
CA VAL A 102 -1.65 -8.87 -12.19
C VAL A 102 -2.85 -7.96 -12.42
N LEU A 103 -2.66 -6.64 -12.38
CA LEU A 103 -3.76 -5.67 -12.56
C LEU A 103 -4.31 -5.62 -13.99
N GLU A 104 -3.55 -6.00 -15.01
CA GLU A 104 -4.05 -6.18 -16.38
C GLU A 104 -5.09 -7.31 -16.46
N ARG A 105 -4.97 -8.34 -15.61
CA ARG A 105 -5.88 -9.49 -15.56
C ARG A 105 -6.98 -9.35 -14.52
N ASP A 106 -6.68 -8.74 -13.40
CA ASP A 106 -7.60 -8.45 -12.30
C ASP A 106 -7.41 -7.00 -11.83
N PRO A 107 -8.10 -6.04 -12.48
CA PRO A 107 -7.95 -4.60 -12.21
C PRO A 107 -8.29 -4.19 -10.79
N ASN A 108 -9.02 -5.03 -10.04
CA ASN A 108 -9.45 -4.78 -8.66
C ASN A 108 -8.68 -5.62 -7.63
N ASN A 109 -7.56 -6.20 -8.01
CA ASN A 109 -6.73 -6.98 -7.09
C ASN A 109 -6.15 -6.07 -5.99
N GLN A 110 -6.78 -6.13 -4.81
CA GLN A 110 -6.43 -5.24 -3.69
C GLN A 110 -4.97 -5.39 -3.28
N LEU A 111 -4.43 -6.62 -3.26
CA LEU A 111 -3.05 -6.86 -2.84
C LEU A 111 -2.05 -6.26 -3.85
N ALA A 112 -2.31 -6.38 -5.15
CA ALA A 112 -1.45 -5.78 -6.17
C ALA A 112 -1.48 -4.24 -6.08
N VAL A 113 -2.67 -3.63 -5.91
CA VAL A 113 -2.82 -2.17 -5.74
C VAL A 113 -2.10 -1.69 -4.47
N GLU A 114 -2.30 -2.37 -3.33
CA GLU A 114 -1.66 -2.03 -2.06
C GLU A 114 -0.13 -2.16 -2.15
N SER A 115 0.37 -3.22 -2.81
CA SER A 115 1.80 -3.45 -2.99
C SER A 115 2.46 -2.39 -3.87
N LEU A 116 1.81 -1.95 -4.96
CA LEU A 116 2.28 -0.84 -5.79
C LEU A 116 2.31 0.47 -5.00
N GLY A 117 1.29 0.73 -4.19
CA GLY A 117 1.24 1.89 -3.30
C GLY A 117 2.39 1.88 -2.30
N SER A 118 2.61 0.75 -1.63
CA SER A 118 3.69 0.57 -0.65
C SER A 118 5.08 0.71 -1.29
N LEU A 119 5.28 0.10 -2.46
CA LEU A 119 6.54 0.18 -3.17
C LEU A 119 6.84 1.63 -3.61
N SER A 120 5.85 2.33 -4.18
CA SER A 120 5.97 3.74 -4.56
C SER A 120 6.26 4.63 -3.35
N PHE A 121 5.61 4.37 -2.20
CA PHE A 121 5.86 5.09 -0.95
C PHE A 121 7.31 4.89 -0.47
N ASN A 122 7.79 3.65 -0.45
CA ASN A 122 9.15 3.31 -0.05
C ASN A 122 10.22 3.90 -1.00
N GLN A 123 9.86 4.12 -2.27
CA GLN A 123 10.67 4.83 -3.26
C GLN A 123 10.57 6.37 -3.16
N LYS A 124 9.83 6.89 -2.17
CA LYS A 124 9.53 8.34 -2.01
C LYS A 124 8.78 8.97 -3.21
N LYS A 125 8.15 8.15 -4.05
CA LYS A 125 7.26 8.57 -5.14
C LYS A 125 5.86 8.85 -4.57
N LEU A 126 5.74 9.90 -3.74
CA LEU A 126 4.56 10.15 -2.91
C LEU A 126 3.28 10.35 -3.71
N ASP A 127 3.33 11.02 -4.88
CA ASP A 127 2.15 11.23 -5.71
C ASP A 127 1.66 9.93 -6.36
N GLU A 128 2.57 9.06 -6.77
CA GLU A 128 2.23 7.75 -7.30
C GLU A 128 1.67 6.84 -6.21
N ALA A 129 2.30 6.82 -5.03
CA ALA A 129 1.79 6.10 -3.87
C ALA A 129 0.35 6.52 -3.53
N LYS A 130 0.09 7.85 -3.48
CA LYS A 130 -1.25 8.38 -3.22
C LYS A 130 -2.27 7.89 -4.26
N LYS A 131 -1.94 7.89 -5.56
CA LYS A 131 -2.84 7.39 -6.61
C LYS A 131 -3.23 5.92 -6.37
N TRP A 132 -2.28 5.07 -5.99
CA TRP A 132 -2.56 3.66 -5.70
C TRP A 132 -3.43 3.49 -4.46
N TYR A 133 -3.16 4.21 -3.37
CA TYR A 133 -3.99 4.13 -2.17
C TYR A 133 -5.39 4.71 -2.37
N MET A 134 -5.55 5.76 -3.18
CA MET A 134 -6.87 6.25 -3.58
C MET A 134 -7.63 5.21 -4.39
N LYS A 135 -6.98 4.52 -5.33
CA LYS A 135 -7.57 3.37 -6.03
C LYS A 135 -7.97 2.24 -5.07
N LEU A 136 -7.14 1.96 -4.06
CA LEU A 136 -7.48 0.95 -3.04
C LEU A 136 -8.74 1.34 -2.25
N ILE A 137 -8.90 2.64 -1.92
CA ILE A 137 -10.10 3.18 -1.27
C ILE A 137 -11.34 3.02 -2.17
N GLU A 138 -11.22 3.25 -3.48
CA GLU A 138 -12.33 3.04 -4.42
C GLU A 138 -12.78 1.56 -4.45
N ILE A 139 -11.83 0.62 -4.43
CA ILE A 139 -12.10 -0.82 -4.42
C ILE A 139 -12.67 -1.27 -3.07
N ASN A 140 -12.15 -0.75 -1.97
CA ASN A 140 -12.52 -1.15 -0.61
C ASN A 140 -12.64 0.07 0.32
N LYS A 141 -13.85 0.60 0.44
CA LYS A 141 -14.16 1.77 1.27
C LYS A 141 -14.01 1.52 2.79
N GLN A 142 -13.81 0.28 3.21
CA GLN A 142 -13.59 -0.09 4.62
C GLN A 142 -12.10 -0.37 4.95
N LYS A 143 -11.21 -0.18 3.98
CA LYS A 143 -9.76 -0.38 4.18
C LYS A 143 -9.16 0.83 4.90
N LYS A 144 -9.26 0.85 6.24
CA LYS A 144 -8.76 1.95 7.09
C LYS A 144 -7.29 2.28 6.86
N GLU A 145 -6.45 1.25 6.57
CA GLU A 145 -5.02 1.43 6.32
C GLU A 145 -4.75 2.27 5.07
N ALA A 146 -5.62 2.19 4.06
CA ALA A 146 -5.47 3.01 2.85
C ALA A 146 -5.72 4.49 3.15
N TYR A 147 -6.77 4.80 3.90
CA TYR A 147 -7.05 6.18 4.34
C TYR A 147 -5.92 6.71 5.23
N TYR A 148 -5.46 5.91 6.19
CA TYR A 148 -4.32 6.25 7.05
C TYR A 148 -3.08 6.58 6.21
N THR A 149 -2.73 5.73 5.23
CA THR A 149 -1.53 5.93 4.42
C THR A 149 -1.64 7.18 3.54
N VAL A 150 -2.81 7.51 2.99
CA VAL A 150 -3.03 8.79 2.29
C VAL A 150 -2.81 9.97 3.24
N GLY A 151 -3.29 9.88 4.49
CA GLY A 151 -3.04 10.89 5.52
C GLY A 151 -1.56 11.06 5.83
N VAL A 152 -0.80 9.95 5.98
CA VAL A 152 0.65 9.96 6.18
C VAL A 152 1.39 10.59 5.00
N ILE A 153 1.00 10.26 3.77
CA ILE A 153 1.56 10.87 2.55
C ILE A 153 1.34 12.39 2.57
N ASN A 154 0.12 12.81 2.87
CA ASN A 154 -0.21 14.22 2.92
C ASN A 154 0.56 14.96 4.02
N TRP A 155 0.71 14.36 5.21
CA TRP A 155 1.56 14.90 6.26
C TRP A 155 3.02 15.05 5.78
N THR A 156 3.59 14.02 5.17
CA THR A 156 4.96 14.05 4.64
C THR A 156 5.15 15.19 3.65
N LYS A 157 4.15 15.45 2.80
CA LYS A 157 4.17 16.55 1.81
C LYS A 157 4.02 17.94 2.44
N ALA A 158 3.31 18.06 3.56
CA ALA A 158 3.11 19.34 4.27
C ALA A 158 4.29 19.66 5.21
N TYR A 159 4.85 18.66 5.87
CA TYR A 159 5.88 18.81 6.90
C TYR A 159 7.15 19.47 6.38
N GLN A 160 7.72 19.00 5.28
CA GLN A 160 9.01 19.49 4.78
C GLN A 160 8.95 20.98 4.40
N PRO A 161 7.99 21.47 3.58
CA PRO A 161 7.85 22.89 3.26
C PRO A 161 7.67 23.77 4.50
N ARG A 162 6.88 23.31 5.48
CA ARG A 162 6.70 24.02 6.74
C ARG A 162 8.02 24.17 7.49
N MET A 163 8.80 23.11 7.61
CA MET A 163 10.09 23.16 8.31
C MET A 163 11.10 24.06 7.60
N GLU A 164 11.12 24.06 6.28
CA GLU A 164 11.96 24.95 5.48
C GLU A 164 11.59 26.44 5.70
N VAL A 165 10.29 26.74 5.72
CA VAL A 165 9.81 28.10 6.02
C VAL A 165 10.20 28.52 7.42
N ARG A 166 9.98 27.68 8.45
CA ARG A 166 10.34 27.96 9.84
C ARG A 166 11.84 28.22 9.98
N ALA A 167 12.68 27.37 9.41
CA ALA A 167 14.14 27.54 9.42
C ALA A 167 14.56 28.85 8.76
N ARG A 168 13.99 29.19 7.60
CA ARG A 168 14.30 30.41 6.85
C ARG A 168 14.02 31.70 7.62
N ILE A 169 12.97 31.71 8.47
CA ILE A 169 12.60 32.87 9.30
C ILE A 169 13.15 32.79 10.73
N GLY A 170 14.03 31.83 11.03
CA GLY A 170 14.68 31.68 12.33
C GLY A 170 13.75 31.13 13.43
N MET A 171 12.64 30.48 13.07
CA MET A 171 11.78 29.76 14.01
C MET A 171 12.30 28.34 14.21
N LYS A 172 12.40 27.90 15.47
CA LYS A 172 12.73 26.52 15.80
C LYS A 172 11.52 25.59 15.62
N PRO A 173 11.72 24.27 15.50
CA PRO A 173 10.62 23.29 15.43
C PRO A 173 9.61 23.40 16.58
N GLU A 174 10.09 23.69 17.79
CA GLU A 174 9.33 23.80 19.04
C GLU A 174 8.72 25.17 19.30
N ASP A 175 9.11 26.22 18.56
CA ASP A 175 8.55 27.56 18.76
C ASP A 175 7.03 27.56 18.53
N PRO A 176 6.25 28.29 19.32
CA PRO A 176 4.81 28.37 19.13
C PRO A 176 4.48 29.08 17.81
N GLY A 177 3.46 28.54 17.10
CA GLY A 177 2.90 29.17 15.90
C GLY A 177 1.88 30.28 16.21
N PRO A 178 1.20 30.82 15.20
CA PRO A 178 1.44 30.53 13.78
C PRO A 178 2.77 31.11 13.29
N ILE A 179 3.18 30.77 12.06
CA ILE A 179 4.35 31.35 11.40
C ILE A 179 4.24 32.87 11.43
N LYS A 180 5.26 33.55 12.03
CA LYS A 180 5.21 34.98 12.37
C LYS A 180 5.27 35.88 11.15
N ASP A 181 6.06 35.49 10.12
CA ASP A 181 6.12 36.23 8.86
C ASP A 181 4.83 35.99 8.05
N LYS A 182 4.01 37.05 7.93
CA LYS A 182 2.71 36.98 7.26
C LYS A 182 2.81 36.52 5.82
N LYS A 183 3.80 37.03 5.05
CA LYS A 183 3.98 36.68 3.63
C LYS A 183 4.38 35.22 3.47
N ALA A 184 5.33 34.76 4.29
CA ALA A 184 5.77 33.37 4.28
C ALA A 184 4.63 32.41 4.69
N ARG A 185 3.81 32.82 5.67
CA ARG A 185 2.65 32.05 6.10
C ARG A 185 1.58 31.94 5.01
N GLU A 186 1.25 33.05 4.33
CA GLU A 186 0.27 33.05 3.23
C GLU A 186 0.74 32.17 2.06
N GLN A 187 2.02 32.25 1.68
CA GLN A 187 2.59 31.40 0.64
C GLN A 187 2.53 29.90 1.01
N LEU A 188 2.92 29.58 2.25
CA LEU A 188 2.85 28.20 2.73
C LEU A 188 1.40 27.70 2.80
N LYS A 189 0.46 28.57 3.24
CA LYS A 189 -0.96 28.25 3.30
C LYS A 189 -1.51 27.91 1.91
N GLU A 190 -1.23 28.73 0.90
CA GLU A 190 -1.65 28.47 -0.47
C GLU A 190 -1.16 27.10 -0.98
N GLN A 191 0.07 26.75 -0.67
CA GLN A 191 0.67 25.49 -1.08
C GLN A 191 0.16 24.28 -0.28
N SER A 192 0.00 24.42 1.05
CA SER A 192 -0.17 23.28 1.96
C SER A 192 -1.60 23.06 2.43
N ASP A 193 -2.47 24.09 2.46
CA ASP A 193 -3.83 23.98 3.02
C ASP A 193 -4.68 22.87 2.36
N PRO A 194 -4.68 22.70 1.02
CA PRO A 194 -5.42 21.59 0.40
C PRO A 194 -4.92 20.23 0.84
N VAL A 195 -3.60 20.07 0.94
CA VAL A 195 -2.95 18.82 1.34
C VAL A 195 -3.23 18.50 2.82
N VAL A 196 -3.19 19.53 3.68
CA VAL A 196 -3.48 19.41 5.11
C VAL A 196 -4.94 19.05 5.35
N LYS A 197 -5.88 19.74 4.68
CA LYS A 197 -7.32 19.43 4.79
C LYS A 197 -7.62 17.99 4.39
N GLU A 198 -7.17 17.60 3.20
CA GLU A 198 -7.37 16.20 2.74
C GLU A 198 -6.75 15.19 3.69
N GLY A 199 -5.55 15.47 4.23
CA GLY A 199 -4.90 14.59 5.20
C GLY A 199 -5.71 14.40 6.47
N ILE A 200 -6.29 15.49 7.01
CA ILE A 200 -7.20 15.42 8.17
C ILE A 200 -8.43 14.56 7.82
N GLU A 201 -9.10 14.84 6.71
CA GLU A 201 -10.30 14.10 6.27
C GLU A 201 -10.02 12.59 6.13
N MET A 202 -8.89 12.22 5.53
CA MET A 202 -8.51 10.82 5.37
C MET A 202 -8.23 10.14 6.72
N LEU A 203 -7.50 10.79 7.62
CA LEU A 203 -7.22 10.23 8.95
C LEU A 203 -8.48 10.13 9.81
N GLU A 204 -9.38 11.13 9.78
CA GLU A 204 -10.68 11.07 10.45
C GLU A 204 -11.53 9.91 9.89
N LYS A 205 -11.47 9.66 8.58
CA LYS A 205 -12.13 8.53 7.97
C LYS A 205 -11.54 7.21 8.45
N ALA A 206 -10.22 7.08 8.57
CA ALA A 206 -9.58 5.90 9.14
C ALA A 206 -10.04 5.62 10.58
N VAL A 207 -10.09 6.66 11.43
CA VAL A 207 -10.60 6.56 12.82
C VAL A 207 -12.11 6.26 12.84
N SER A 208 -12.90 6.77 11.89
CA SER A 208 -14.34 6.46 11.82
C SER A 208 -14.60 4.99 11.49
N ILE A 209 -13.71 4.34 10.72
CA ILE A 209 -13.78 2.91 10.39
C ILE A 209 -13.30 2.06 11.57
N ASP A 210 -12.23 2.48 12.22
CA ASP A 210 -11.70 1.84 13.42
C ASP A 210 -11.47 2.87 14.54
N PRO A 211 -12.40 2.99 15.49
CA PRO A 211 -12.29 3.93 16.61
C PRO A 211 -11.10 3.69 17.55
N ASP A 212 -10.44 2.54 17.46
CA ASP A 212 -9.25 2.22 18.22
C ASP A 212 -7.95 2.36 17.38
N TYR A 213 -7.97 3.06 16.24
CA TYR A 213 -6.80 3.23 15.36
C TYR A 213 -5.87 4.34 15.87
N ASP A 214 -5.08 4.03 16.90
CA ASP A 214 -4.18 4.96 17.59
C ASP A 214 -3.11 5.61 16.68
N ASP A 215 -2.59 4.90 15.66
CA ASP A 215 -1.66 5.48 14.70
C ASP A 215 -2.31 6.61 13.89
N ALA A 216 -3.56 6.44 13.43
CA ALA A 216 -4.28 7.50 12.72
C ALA A 216 -4.56 8.71 13.61
N MET A 217 -4.89 8.49 14.90
CA MET A 217 -5.05 9.56 15.89
C MET A 217 -3.73 10.33 16.11
N ALA A 218 -2.60 9.62 16.17
CA ALA A 218 -1.28 10.25 16.30
C ALA A 218 -0.97 11.15 15.09
N TYR A 219 -1.30 10.73 13.87
CA TYR A 219 -1.12 11.55 12.68
C TYR A 219 -2.13 12.70 12.58
N LEU A 220 -3.35 12.56 13.11
CA LEU A 220 -4.29 13.69 13.25
C LEU A 220 -3.70 14.81 14.12
N ASN A 221 -3.09 14.47 15.25
CA ASN A 221 -2.36 15.46 16.05
C ASN A 221 -1.32 16.20 15.19
N LEU A 222 -0.52 15.48 14.40
CA LEU A 222 0.50 16.10 13.56
C LEU A 222 -0.12 17.00 12.49
N MET A 223 -1.18 16.55 11.83
CA MET A 223 -1.88 17.34 10.80
C MET A 223 -2.52 18.62 11.35
N TYR A 224 -3.12 18.57 12.55
CA TYR A 224 -3.65 19.77 13.20
C TYR A 224 -2.53 20.76 13.57
N ARG A 225 -1.32 20.31 13.91
CA ARG A 225 -0.15 21.17 14.11
C ARG A 225 0.35 21.79 12.80
N GLU A 226 0.33 21.05 11.68
CA GLU A 226 0.59 21.63 10.34
C GLU A 226 -0.38 22.77 10.05
N ARG A 227 -1.67 22.54 10.30
CA ARG A 227 -2.73 23.55 10.09
C ARG A 227 -2.60 24.75 11.01
N ALA A 228 -2.19 24.53 12.27
CA ALA A 228 -2.00 25.60 13.24
C ALA A 228 -0.89 26.59 12.84
N ASP A 229 0.17 26.13 12.16
CA ASP A 229 1.26 26.98 11.69
C ASP A 229 0.83 27.94 10.55
N ILE A 230 -0.17 27.57 9.78
CA ILE A 230 -0.73 28.38 8.68
C ILE A 230 -2.02 29.12 9.07
N ALA A 231 -2.38 29.13 10.35
CA ALA A 231 -3.58 29.81 10.85
C ALA A 231 -3.51 31.32 10.65
N ASP A 232 -4.67 31.94 10.40
CA ASP A 232 -4.76 33.38 10.12
C ASP A 232 -4.61 34.24 11.39
N SER A 233 -4.90 33.64 12.56
CA SER A 233 -4.83 34.33 13.84
C SER A 233 -4.23 33.48 14.94
N ALA A 234 -3.76 34.14 16.00
CA ALA A 234 -3.29 33.45 17.22
C ALA A 234 -4.42 32.70 17.94
N GLU A 235 -5.66 33.14 17.79
CA GLU A 235 -6.82 32.43 18.36
C GLU A 235 -7.09 31.12 17.59
N GLU A 236 -7.15 31.17 16.27
CA GLU A 236 -7.29 29.98 15.43
C GLU A 236 -6.15 28.99 15.69
N ASN A 237 -4.90 29.48 15.77
CA ASN A 237 -3.77 28.65 16.10
C ASN A 237 -3.97 27.93 17.44
N ARG A 238 -4.34 28.63 18.53
CA ARG A 238 -4.60 28.02 19.84
C ARG A 238 -5.70 26.95 19.77
N ASN A 239 -6.78 27.21 19.04
CA ASN A 239 -7.88 26.26 18.86
C ASN A 239 -7.40 24.98 18.17
N LEU A 240 -6.60 25.12 17.10
CA LEU A 240 -6.04 24.00 16.36
C LEU A 240 -5.02 23.19 17.18
N ILE A 241 -4.18 23.88 17.99
CA ILE A 241 -3.29 23.20 18.95
C ILE A 241 -4.10 22.44 20.00
N GLY A 242 -5.18 23.02 20.52
CA GLY A 242 -6.08 22.31 21.44
C GLY A 242 -6.68 21.03 20.84
N GLN A 243 -7.06 21.06 19.56
CA GLN A 243 -7.51 19.86 18.84
C GLN A 243 -6.39 18.84 18.67
N ALA A 244 -5.17 19.30 18.33
CA ALA A 244 -4.00 18.43 18.23
C ALA A 244 -3.72 17.70 19.55
N ASP A 245 -3.79 18.44 20.68
CA ASP A 245 -3.55 17.88 22.02
C ASP A 245 -4.64 16.87 22.42
N GLN A 246 -5.89 17.08 22.03
CA GLN A 246 -6.95 16.11 22.24
C GLN A 246 -6.69 14.81 21.47
N TRP A 247 -6.20 14.90 20.23
CA TRP A 247 -5.91 13.72 19.43
C TRP A 247 -4.72 12.93 19.95
N VAL A 248 -3.65 13.58 20.40
CA VAL A 248 -2.53 12.85 21.02
C VAL A 248 -2.95 12.17 22.32
N GLN A 249 -3.80 12.81 23.14
CA GLN A 249 -4.31 12.18 24.35
C GLN A 249 -5.14 10.93 24.02
N LYS A 250 -6.07 11.03 23.05
CA LYS A 250 -6.85 9.86 22.58
C LYS A 250 -5.95 8.73 22.08
N ALA A 251 -4.90 9.04 21.31
CA ALA A 251 -3.96 8.03 20.84
C ALA A 251 -3.25 7.32 22.01
N LEU A 252 -2.79 8.06 23.01
CA LEU A 252 -2.12 7.52 24.18
C LEU A 252 -3.05 6.62 25.02
N ASP A 253 -4.29 7.09 25.27
CA ASP A 253 -5.28 6.34 26.03
C ASP A 253 -5.67 5.04 25.30
N THR A 254 -5.84 5.10 23.98
CA THR A 254 -6.14 3.93 23.15
C THR A 254 -4.98 2.93 23.16
N LYS A 255 -3.75 3.42 23.02
CA LYS A 255 -2.55 2.57 23.10
C LYS A 255 -2.40 1.88 24.45
N LYS A 256 -2.67 2.62 25.54
CA LYS A 256 -2.68 2.09 26.92
C LYS A 256 -3.75 0.99 27.06
N LYS A 257 -4.98 1.28 26.66
CA LYS A 257 -6.10 0.30 26.67
C LYS A 257 -5.74 -0.99 25.92
N LYS A 258 -5.13 -0.88 24.73
CA LYS A 258 -4.67 -2.03 23.95
C LYS A 258 -3.57 -2.84 24.65
N ALA A 259 -2.67 -2.15 25.37
CA ALA A 259 -1.58 -2.81 26.13
C ALA A 259 -2.11 -3.56 27.36
N GLU A 260 -3.14 -3.04 28.02
CA GLU A 260 -3.76 -3.60 29.20
C GLU A 260 -4.77 -4.71 28.90
N ALA A 261 -5.23 -4.84 27.64
CA ALA A 261 -6.17 -5.89 27.22
C ALA A 261 -5.54 -7.29 27.41
N PRO A 262 -6.25 -8.24 28.07
CA PRO A 262 -5.72 -9.58 28.31
C PRO A 262 -5.40 -10.32 27.01
N ALA A 263 -4.33 -11.12 27.01
CA ALA A 263 -3.79 -11.83 25.85
C ALA A 263 -4.82 -12.71 25.10
N THR A 264 -5.88 -13.14 25.77
CA THR A 264 -6.97 -13.93 25.21
C THR A 264 -7.87 -13.18 24.21
N ALA A 265 -7.84 -11.83 24.22
CA ALA A 265 -8.57 -11.01 23.26
C ALA A 265 -7.83 -10.85 21.92
N LYS A 266 -6.51 -11.08 21.89
CA LYS A 266 -5.67 -10.88 20.70
C LYS A 266 -5.79 -11.97 19.62
N VAL A 267 -6.44 -13.12 19.94
CA VAL A 267 -6.56 -14.27 19.00
C VAL A 267 -7.78 -14.18 18.08
N LYS A 268 -8.72 -13.24 18.32
CA LYS A 268 -9.96 -13.13 17.53
C LYS A 268 -9.93 -12.11 16.38
N THR A 269 -8.81 -11.41 16.16
CA THR A 269 -8.71 -10.32 15.16
C THR A 269 -7.53 -10.44 14.20
N SER A 270 -6.94 -11.65 14.05
CA SER A 270 -5.88 -11.93 13.07
C SER A 270 -6.39 -12.84 11.94
#